data_201a39efa9edb4f4b89658c317ffa203
#
_entry.id   201a39efa9edb4f4b89658c317ffa203
#
_cell.length_a   1.000
_cell.length_b   1.000
_cell.length_c   1.000
_cell.angle_alpha   90.00
_cell.angle_beta   90.00
_cell.angle_gamma   90.00
#
_symmetry.space_group_name_H-M   'P 1'
#
loop_
_entity.id
_entity.type
_entity.pdbx_description
1 polymer ?
#
loop_
_entity_poly.entity_id
_entity_poly.type
_entity_poly.pdbx_seq_one_letter_code
_entity_poly.pdbx_strand_id
1 'polypeptide(L)'
;MSSSFYVQDLLIKKLANDCFVSAQIELPMIEEISKSGINLIVSNRPEGESLDQPTDLELSNQSKLYSVEFKSVPFSGSSLTREKIDNFSQILKESSGGNLLYCKSGFRSAIIWGLSEVLN
;
A
#
# COMPACT_ATOMS: atom_id res chain seq x y z
N MET A 1 -0.02 -9.00 14.04
CA MET A 1 -0.88 -7.83 13.97
C MET A 1 -2.31 -8.22 13.85
N SER A 2 -3.14 -7.82 14.78
CA SER A 2 -4.52 -8.29 14.81
C SER A 2 -5.55 -7.19 14.60
N SER A 3 -5.17 -5.92 14.66
CA SER A 3 -6.12 -4.81 14.59
C SER A 3 -5.52 -3.60 13.91
N SER A 4 -6.37 -2.62 13.60
CA SER A 4 -5.94 -1.32 13.11
C SER A 4 -5.05 -0.64 14.14
N PHE A 5 -4.13 0.20 13.66
CA PHE A 5 -3.19 0.90 14.53
C PHE A 5 -2.81 2.23 13.89
N TYR A 6 -2.13 3.08 14.66
CA TYR A 6 -1.63 4.37 14.17
C TYR A 6 -0.12 4.34 14.06
N VAL A 7 0.37 4.99 13.00
CA VAL A 7 1.77 5.37 12.87
C VAL A 7 1.78 6.89 12.85
N GLN A 8 2.31 7.53 13.90
CA GLN A 8 2.15 8.96 14.12
C GLN A 8 0.66 9.28 14.12
N ASP A 9 0.18 10.18 13.29
CA ASP A 9 -1.25 10.51 13.20
C ASP A 9 -1.95 9.79 12.05
N LEU A 10 -1.26 8.87 11.36
CA LEU A 10 -1.83 8.13 10.22
C LEU A 10 -2.49 6.85 10.70
N LEU A 11 -3.78 6.69 10.40
CA LEU A 11 -4.49 5.45 10.68
C LEU A 11 -4.12 4.38 9.66
N ILE A 12 -3.63 3.25 10.14
CA ILE A 12 -3.39 2.04 9.36
C ILE A 12 -4.55 1.11 9.66
N LYS A 13 -5.50 1.03 8.73
CA LYS A 13 -6.76 0.35 8.98
C LYS A 13 -6.72 -1.08 8.47
N LYS A 14 -7.11 -2.02 9.32
CA LYS A 14 -7.18 -3.43 8.94
C LYS A 14 -8.32 -3.68 7.97
N LEU A 15 -8.01 -4.33 6.84
CA LEU A 15 -9.01 -4.82 5.88
C LEU A 15 -9.29 -6.30 6.09
N ALA A 16 -8.24 -7.07 6.33
CA ALA A 16 -8.30 -8.52 6.51
C ALA A 16 -7.05 -8.95 7.26
N ASN A 17 -6.92 -10.24 7.56
CA ASN A 17 -5.69 -10.75 8.15
C ASN A 17 -4.52 -10.39 7.24
N ASP A 18 -3.48 -9.81 7.83
CA ASP A 18 -2.24 -9.43 7.15
C ASP A 18 -2.40 -8.39 6.05
N CYS A 19 -3.56 -7.70 5.97
CA CYS A 19 -3.78 -6.68 4.95
C CYS A 19 -4.37 -5.42 5.55
N PHE A 20 -3.70 -4.29 5.32
CA PHE A 20 -4.05 -2.99 5.89
C PHE A 20 -4.10 -1.93 4.79
N VAL A 21 -4.82 -0.86 5.04
CA VAL A 21 -4.94 0.27 4.11
C VAL A 21 -4.74 1.59 4.85
N SER A 22 -4.14 2.57 4.17
CA SER A 22 -3.98 3.91 4.72
C SER A 22 -4.04 4.97 3.63
N ALA A 23 -4.13 6.22 4.06
CA ALA A 23 -3.85 7.36 3.21
C ALA A 23 -2.35 7.46 2.94
N GLN A 24 -1.91 8.48 2.20
CA GLN A 24 -0.50 8.68 1.83
C GLN A 24 0.43 8.54 3.02
N ILE A 25 1.46 7.71 2.86
CA ILE A 25 2.53 7.56 3.85
C ILE A 25 3.67 8.52 3.53
N GLU A 26 4.46 8.84 4.55
CA GLU A 26 5.62 9.71 4.43
C GLU A 26 6.90 8.94 4.75
N LEU A 27 8.03 9.40 4.22
CA LEU A 27 9.32 8.70 4.41
C LEU A 27 9.63 8.40 5.88
N PRO A 28 9.47 9.36 6.82
CA PRO A 28 9.80 9.07 8.23
C PRO A 28 8.93 8.01 8.89
N MET A 29 7.80 7.64 8.30
CA MET A 29 6.89 6.63 8.87
C MET A 29 7.34 5.21 8.60
N ILE A 30 8.20 4.99 7.60
CA ILE A 30 8.50 3.63 7.11
C ILE A 30 9.19 2.78 8.16
N GLU A 31 10.05 3.35 8.97
CA GLU A 31 10.70 2.60 10.04
C GLU A 31 9.66 2.01 11.01
N GLU A 32 8.75 2.83 11.47
CA GLU A 32 7.70 2.38 12.40
C GLU A 32 6.74 1.40 11.73
N ILE A 33 6.41 1.63 10.46
CA ILE A 33 5.58 0.72 9.67
C ILE A 33 6.25 -0.67 9.64
N SER A 34 7.57 -0.72 9.38
CA SER A 34 8.30 -1.99 9.34
C SER A 34 8.27 -2.71 10.69
N LYS A 35 8.42 -1.95 11.78
CA LYS A 35 8.41 -2.52 13.14
C LYS A 35 7.04 -3.04 13.53
N SER A 36 6.00 -2.61 12.83
CA SER A 36 4.63 -3.07 13.08
C SER A 36 4.30 -4.39 12.35
N GLY A 37 5.27 -5.01 11.68
CA GLY A 37 5.08 -6.28 11.01
C GLY A 37 4.72 -6.18 9.54
N ILE A 38 4.79 -4.99 8.95
CA ILE A 38 4.56 -4.80 7.52
C ILE A 38 5.81 -5.19 6.75
N ASN A 39 5.67 -6.09 5.77
CA ASN A 39 6.75 -6.58 4.93
C ASN A 39 6.63 -6.09 3.48
N LEU A 40 5.44 -5.62 3.10
CA LEU A 40 5.17 -5.15 1.74
C LEU A 40 4.33 -3.88 1.80
N ILE A 41 4.74 -2.88 1.04
CA ILE A 41 3.96 -1.66 0.83
C ILE A 41 3.60 -1.61 -0.65
N VAL A 42 2.31 -1.41 -0.95
CA VAL A 42 1.82 -1.26 -2.32
C VAL A 42 1.20 0.12 -2.48
N SER A 43 1.72 0.91 -3.41
CA SER A 43 1.13 2.19 -3.77
C SER A 43 0.12 2.00 -4.89
N ASN A 44 -1.08 2.53 -4.71
CA ASN A 44 -2.07 2.64 -5.77
C ASN A 44 -2.21 4.08 -6.26
N ARG A 45 -1.34 4.97 -5.79
CA ARG A 45 -1.40 6.39 -6.14
C ARG A 45 -0.45 6.69 -7.30
N PRO A 46 -0.94 7.29 -8.39
CA PRO A 46 -0.03 7.77 -9.45
C PRO A 46 0.97 8.79 -8.89
N GLU A 47 2.21 8.72 -9.39
CA GLU A 47 3.21 9.71 -9.01
C GLU A 47 2.81 11.09 -9.50
N GLY A 48 3.18 12.12 -8.73
CA GLY A 48 3.00 13.49 -9.16
C GLY A 48 1.56 14.01 -9.08
N GLU A 49 0.68 13.33 -8.36
CA GLU A 49 -0.67 13.86 -8.15
C GLU A 49 -0.63 15.15 -7.34
N SER A 50 0.36 15.32 -6.48
CA SER A 50 0.57 16.55 -5.74
C SER A 50 2.06 16.84 -5.65
N LEU A 51 2.40 18.14 -5.51
CA LEU A 51 3.79 18.59 -5.55
C LEU A 51 4.62 18.08 -4.36
N ASP A 52 3.97 17.85 -3.22
CA ASP A 52 4.64 17.42 -2.00
C ASP A 52 4.63 15.90 -1.79
N GLN A 53 4.12 15.17 -2.78
CA GLN A 53 4.04 13.70 -2.70
C GLN A 53 5.44 13.08 -2.85
N PRO A 54 5.85 12.19 -1.93
CA PRO A 54 7.10 11.45 -2.12
C PRO A 54 7.04 10.63 -3.42
N THR A 55 8.18 10.50 -4.09
CA THR A 55 8.25 9.68 -5.30
C THR A 55 8.31 8.20 -4.95
N ASP A 56 7.93 7.34 -5.90
CA ASP A 56 8.03 5.90 -5.72
C ASP A 56 9.49 5.49 -5.46
N LEU A 57 10.45 6.14 -6.11
CA LEU A 57 11.86 5.83 -5.90
C LEU A 57 12.29 6.16 -4.46
N GLU A 58 11.89 7.31 -3.95
CA GLU A 58 12.20 7.69 -2.57
C GLU A 58 11.62 6.69 -1.57
N LEU A 59 10.34 6.32 -1.77
CA LEU A 59 9.67 5.37 -0.89
C LEU A 59 10.28 3.97 -1.00
N SER A 60 10.63 3.53 -2.22
CA SER A 60 11.26 2.24 -2.43
C SER A 60 12.63 2.17 -1.75
N ASN A 61 13.45 3.21 -1.91
CA ASN A 61 14.77 3.25 -1.29
C ASN A 61 14.67 3.25 0.23
N GLN A 62 13.75 4.02 0.79
CA GLN A 62 13.54 4.06 2.24
C GLN A 62 13.04 2.71 2.76
N SER A 63 12.13 2.07 2.02
CA SER A 63 11.60 0.76 2.39
C SER A 63 12.70 -0.30 2.46
N LYS A 64 13.64 -0.27 1.51
CA LYS A 64 14.76 -1.22 1.50
C LYS A 64 15.61 -1.13 2.76
N LEU A 65 15.79 0.06 3.31
CA LEU A 65 16.58 0.24 4.54
C LEU A 65 16.01 -0.56 5.71
N TYR A 66 14.71 -0.84 5.67
CA TYR A 66 14.00 -1.54 6.76
C TYR A 66 13.48 -2.90 6.34
N SER A 67 14.01 -3.45 5.24
CA SER A 67 13.64 -4.78 4.73
C SER A 67 12.16 -4.88 4.37
N VAL A 68 11.59 -3.80 3.86
CA VAL A 68 10.22 -3.75 3.37
C VAL A 68 10.25 -3.67 1.85
N GLU A 69 9.47 -4.54 1.20
CA GLU A 69 9.32 -4.51 -0.25
C GLU A 69 8.34 -3.40 -0.64
N PHE A 70 8.61 -2.71 -1.75
CA PHE A 70 7.74 -1.65 -2.26
C PHE A 70 7.34 -1.99 -3.69
N LYS A 71 6.04 -1.96 -3.96
CA LYS A 71 5.47 -2.18 -5.29
C LYS A 71 4.50 -1.07 -5.61
N SER A 72 4.27 -0.84 -6.91
CA SER A 72 3.36 0.20 -7.36
C SER A 72 2.41 -0.35 -8.41
N VAL A 73 1.11 -0.19 -8.17
CA VAL A 73 0.04 -0.51 -9.12
C VAL A 73 -0.86 0.72 -9.16
N PRO A 74 -0.41 1.80 -9.83
CA PRO A 74 -1.15 3.06 -9.79
C PRO A 74 -2.36 3.05 -10.72
N PHE A 75 -3.42 3.73 -10.28
CA PHE A 75 -4.55 3.99 -11.15
C PHE A 75 -5.32 5.20 -10.62
N SER A 76 -6.09 5.82 -11.51
CA SER A 76 -6.98 6.91 -11.15
C SER A 76 -8.27 6.77 -11.98
N GLY A 77 -9.41 7.07 -11.35
CA GLY A 77 -10.71 7.09 -12.05
C GLY A 77 -10.94 5.85 -12.91
N SER A 78 -11.12 6.08 -14.20
CA SER A 78 -11.45 5.03 -15.18
C SER A 78 -10.25 4.22 -15.65
N SER A 79 -9.03 4.47 -15.14
CA SER A 79 -7.85 3.78 -15.61
C SER A 79 -7.63 2.41 -14.94
N LEU A 80 -8.52 1.99 -14.04
CA LEU A 80 -8.44 0.66 -13.44
C LEU A 80 -8.86 -0.39 -14.45
N THR A 81 -7.97 -1.35 -14.73
CA THR A 81 -8.19 -2.41 -15.69
C THR A 81 -8.10 -3.77 -15.01
N ARG A 82 -8.63 -4.80 -15.66
CA ARG A 82 -8.51 -6.17 -15.15
C ARG A 82 -7.04 -6.57 -15.02
N GLU A 83 -6.19 -6.13 -15.95
CA GLU A 83 -4.76 -6.41 -15.88
C GLU A 83 -4.13 -5.85 -14.60
N LYS A 84 -4.49 -4.62 -14.22
CA LYS A 84 -4.00 -4.03 -12.97
C LYS A 84 -4.48 -4.79 -11.75
N ILE A 85 -5.76 -5.20 -11.76
CA ILE A 85 -6.32 -5.99 -10.66
C ILE A 85 -5.60 -7.32 -10.53
N ASP A 86 -5.35 -8.00 -11.65
CA ASP A 86 -4.67 -9.30 -11.64
C ASP A 86 -3.22 -9.16 -11.19
N ASN A 87 -2.51 -8.13 -11.64
CA ASN A 87 -1.16 -7.83 -11.20
C ASN A 87 -1.12 -7.57 -9.69
N PHE A 88 -2.04 -6.75 -9.20
CA PHE A 88 -2.18 -6.47 -7.77
C PHE A 88 -2.42 -7.74 -6.97
N SER A 89 -3.34 -8.58 -7.45
CA SER A 89 -3.65 -9.86 -6.81
C SER A 89 -2.41 -10.75 -6.72
N GLN A 90 -1.63 -10.82 -7.80
CA GLN A 90 -0.42 -11.64 -7.83
C GLN A 90 0.63 -11.12 -6.84
N ILE A 91 0.80 -9.81 -6.76
CA ILE A 91 1.72 -9.19 -5.80
C ILE A 91 1.35 -9.62 -4.37
N LEU A 92 0.07 -9.55 -4.02
CA LEU A 92 -0.37 -9.95 -2.68
C LEU A 92 -0.18 -11.45 -2.44
N LYS A 93 -0.42 -12.29 -3.44
CA LYS A 93 -0.26 -13.74 -3.31
C LYS A 93 1.20 -14.14 -3.08
N GLU A 94 2.14 -13.39 -3.63
CA GLU A 94 3.56 -13.66 -3.46
C GLU A 94 4.13 -13.09 -2.17
N SER A 95 3.35 -12.30 -1.45
CA SER A 95 3.79 -11.68 -0.19
C SER A 95 3.81 -12.70 0.95
N SER A 96 4.75 -12.55 1.85
CA SER A 96 4.83 -13.35 3.08
C SER A 96 3.84 -12.91 4.15
N GLY A 97 3.05 -11.89 3.88
CA GLY A 97 2.09 -11.31 4.83
C GLY A 97 2.55 -9.96 5.36
N GLY A 98 1.66 -9.26 6.07
CA GLY A 98 1.95 -7.91 6.54
C GLY A 98 1.97 -6.91 5.39
N ASN A 99 0.84 -6.74 4.72
CA ASN A 99 0.71 -5.89 3.53
C ASN A 99 0.06 -4.56 3.90
N LEU A 100 0.68 -3.46 3.49
CA LEU A 100 0.09 -2.12 3.60
C LEU A 100 -0.16 -1.58 2.21
N LEU A 101 -1.42 -1.25 1.92
CA LEU A 101 -1.86 -0.65 0.67
C LEU A 101 -2.14 0.82 0.93
N TYR A 102 -1.74 1.72 0.03
CA TYR A 102 -2.07 3.13 0.22
C TYR A 102 -2.34 3.83 -1.11
N CYS A 103 -3.10 4.92 -1.02
CA CYS A 103 -3.26 5.90 -2.07
C CYS A 103 -3.38 7.27 -1.38
N LYS A 104 -4.00 8.24 -2.01
CA LYS A 104 -4.14 9.56 -1.37
C LYS A 104 -4.95 9.48 -0.08
N SER A 105 -6.11 8.81 -0.10
CA SER A 105 -7.03 8.71 1.04
C SER A 105 -7.23 7.29 1.55
N GLY A 106 -6.75 6.28 0.82
CA GLY A 106 -7.01 4.87 1.10
C GLY A 106 -8.15 4.29 0.26
N PHE A 107 -8.96 5.13 -0.37
CA PHE A 107 -10.17 4.69 -1.07
C PHE A 107 -9.86 3.82 -2.29
N ARG A 108 -8.96 4.27 -3.16
CA ARG A 108 -8.57 3.49 -4.35
C ARG A 108 -7.96 2.15 -3.95
N SER A 109 -7.15 2.14 -2.91
CA SER A 109 -6.53 0.91 -2.41
C SER A 109 -7.58 -0.08 -1.90
N ALA A 110 -8.58 0.40 -1.18
CA ALA A 110 -9.66 -0.45 -0.71
C ALA A 110 -10.47 -1.01 -1.89
N ILE A 111 -10.71 -0.21 -2.93
CA ILE A 111 -11.44 -0.65 -4.12
C ILE A 111 -10.70 -1.77 -4.86
N ILE A 112 -9.41 -1.56 -5.18
CA ILE A 112 -8.67 -2.58 -5.93
C ILE A 112 -8.51 -3.86 -5.09
N TRP A 113 -8.34 -3.72 -3.77
CA TRP A 113 -8.29 -4.89 -2.89
C TRP A 113 -9.60 -5.67 -2.94
N GLY A 114 -10.74 -4.98 -2.80
CA GLY A 114 -12.06 -5.65 -2.84
C GLY A 114 -12.32 -6.34 -4.17
N LEU A 115 -11.99 -5.69 -5.29
CA LEU A 115 -12.14 -6.31 -6.61
C LEU A 115 -11.21 -7.51 -6.77
N SER A 116 -9.99 -7.43 -6.28
CA SER A 116 -9.04 -8.54 -6.31
C SER A 116 -9.60 -9.75 -5.57
N GLU A 117 -10.22 -9.53 -4.39
CA GLU A 117 -10.79 -10.62 -3.59
C GLU A 117 -11.99 -11.28 -4.29
N VAL A 118 -12.81 -10.49 -4.99
CA VAL A 118 -14.00 -11.01 -5.68
C VAL A 118 -13.64 -11.71 -6.98
N LEU A 119 -12.66 -11.19 -7.74
CA LEU A 119 -12.35 -11.68 -9.09
C LEU A 119 -11.25 -12.74 -9.10
N ASN A 120 -10.48 -12.84 -8.06
CA ASN A 120 -9.39 -13.79 -7.95
C ASN A 120 -9.42 -14.48 -6.59
#